data_1b468451246d29238ae7a50510d283cb
#
_entry.id   1b468451246d29238ae7a50510d283cb
#
_cell.length_a   1.000
_cell.length_b   1.000
_cell.length_c   1.000
_cell.angle_alpha   90.00
_cell.angle_beta   90.00
_cell.angle_gamma   90.00
#
_symmetry.space_group_name_H-M   'P 1'
#
loop_
_entity.id
_entity.type
_entity.pdbx_description
1 polymer ?
#
loop_
_entity_poly.entity_id
_entity_poly.type
_entity_poly.pdbx_seq_one_letter_code
_entity_poly.pdbx_strand_id
1 'polypeptide(L)'
;MRSKSPELMSEIKKYIEDYYLQNRQSPSTTKIAEAVGIARGTAYKYLVEMAEKNMIEYDGQEIRTNVTRKYSGEQTQTPIVGSIHCGSPQYEEENIEEYVSLPTAIFGKGDFFILRASGQSMIEAGIDDGDLVVVKKQVEANEGDIVVALVDNQSTLKRYFRDDENKKIILHPENKKMKDIIVDECCIQGVACHIIKEL
;
A
#
# COMPACT_ATOMS: atom_id res chain seq x y z
N MET A 1 -41.28 -3.58 23.37
CA MET A 1 -39.92 -4.11 23.39
C MET A 1 -39.15 -3.42 24.52
N ARG A 2 -38.52 -4.16 25.43
CA ARG A 2 -37.60 -3.51 26.43
C ARG A 2 -36.44 -2.90 25.67
N SER A 3 -36.25 -1.59 25.83
CA SER A 3 -35.08 -0.91 25.30
C SER A 3 -33.80 -1.56 25.89
N LYS A 4 -32.82 -1.87 25.03
CA LYS A 4 -31.53 -2.40 25.49
C LYS A 4 -30.77 -1.33 26.27
N SER A 5 -30.02 -1.75 27.27
CA SER A 5 -29.28 -0.83 28.17
C SER A 5 -28.20 -0.03 27.41
N PRO A 6 -28.26 1.31 27.44
CA PRO A 6 -27.21 2.14 26.86
C PRO A 6 -25.84 1.93 27.52
N GLU A 7 -25.87 1.62 28.84
CA GLU A 7 -24.64 1.36 29.63
C GLU A 7 -23.92 0.12 29.07
N LEU A 8 -24.67 -0.96 28.80
CA LEU A 8 -24.10 -2.19 28.24
C LEU A 8 -23.63 -1.99 26.80
N MET A 9 -24.28 -1.14 25.98
CA MET A 9 -23.79 -0.75 24.66
C MET A 9 -22.44 -0.03 24.76
N SER A 10 -22.30 0.89 25.74
CA SER A 10 -21.04 1.60 25.97
C SER A 10 -19.92 0.65 26.40
N GLU A 11 -20.23 -0.30 27.28
CA GLU A 11 -19.30 -1.32 27.74
C GLU A 11 -18.84 -2.24 26.60
N ILE A 12 -19.77 -2.72 25.80
CA ILE A 12 -19.46 -3.51 24.58
C ILE A 12 -18.56 -2.73 23.63
N LYS A 13 -18.89 -1.46 23.36
CA LYS A 13 -18.08 -0.61 22.48
C LYS A 13 -16.66 -0.43 23.01
N LYS A 14 -16.53 -0.12 24.29
CA LYS A 14 -15.23 0.03 24.94
C LYS A 14 -14.40 -1.25 24.84
N TYR A 15 -15.00 -2.41 25.14
CA TYR A 15 -14.30 -3.69 25.00
C TYR A 15 -13.81 -3.95 23.57
N ILE A 16 -14.63 -3.65 22.55
CA ILE A 16 -14.26 -3.80 21.14
C ILE A 16 -13.03 -2.93 20.83
N GLU A 17 -13.04 -1.68 21.29
CA GLU A 17 -11.95 -0.73 21.05
C GLU A 17 -10.66 -1.17 21.76
N ASP A 18 -10.74 -1.53 23.04
CA ASP A 18 -9.59 -1.99 23.83
C ASP A 18 -9.00 -3.29 23.26
N TYR A 19 -9.86 -4.24 22.89
CA TYR A 19 -9.43 -5.50 22.27
C TYR A 19 -8.71 -5.25 20.94
N TYR A 20 -9.25 -4.36 20.10
CA TYR A 20 -8.65 -4.02 18.82
C TYR A 20 -7.27 -3.34 18.98
N LEU A 21 -7.13 -2.45 19.96
CA LEU A 21 -5.86 -1.78 20.24
C LEU A 21 -4.76 -2.78 20.64
N GLN A 22 -5.12 -3.83 21.36
CA GLN A 22 -4.18 -4.86 21.82
C GLN A 22 -3.87 -5.92 20.75
N ASN A 23 -4.89 -6.34 19.99
CA ASN A 23 -4.79 -7.52 19.12
C ASN A 23 -4.75 -7.18 17.62
N ARG A 24 -5.00 -5.91 17.24
CA ARG A 24 -5.09 -5.43 15.85
C ARG A 24 -6.12 -6.16 14.99
N GLN A 25 -7.12 -6.76 15.63
CA GLN A 25 -8.24 -7.45 14.98
C GLN A 25 -9.52 -7.28 15.80
N SER A 26 -10.67 -7.40 15.12
CA SER A 26 -11.98 -7.32 15.76
C SER A 26 -12.23 -8.53 16.67
N PRO A 27 -12.78 -8.35 17.88
CA PRO A 27 -13.18 -9.48 18.73
C PRO A 27 -14.37 -10.24 18.13
N SER A 28 -14.41 -11.56 18.32
CA SER A 28 -15.59 -12.35 17.97
C SER A 28 -16.75 -12.04 18.90
N THR A 29 -18.00 -12.26 18.42
CA THR A 29 -19.21 -12.11 19.24
C THR A 29 -19.15 -12.95 20.54
N THR A 30 -18.48 -14.11 20.51
CA THR A 30 -18.29 -14.97 21.70
C THR A 30 -17.39 -14.28 22.73
N LYS A 31 -16.27 -13.72 22.31
CA LYS A 31 -15.34 -12.97 23.20
C LYS A 31 -16.01 -11.75 23.81
N ILE A 32 -16.83 -11.04 23.04
CA ILE A 32 -17.63 -9.91 23.55
C ILE A 32 -18.60 -10.38 24.62
N ALA A 33 -19.33 -11.46 24.34
CA ALA A 33 -20.31 -12.02 25.26
C ALA A 33 -19.69 -12.43 26.61
N GLU A 34 -18.55 -13.10 26.55
CA GLU A 34 -17.76 -13.52 27.72
C GLU A 34 -17.27 -12.31 28.53
N ALA A 35 -16.75 -11.30 27.85
CA ALA A 35 -16.17 -10.11 28.50
C ALA A 35 -17.21 -9.29 29.27
N VAL A 36 -18.44 -9.17 28.73
CA VAL A 36 -19.51 -8.37 29.35
C VAL A 36 -20.55 -9.23 30.09
N GLY A 37 -20.28 -10.55 30.26
CA GLY A 37 -21.11 -11.45 31.08
C GLY A 37 -22.50 -11.74 30.53
N ILE A 38 -22.70 -11.81 29.22
CA ILE A 38 -24.02 -12.06 28.59
C ILE A 38 -23.95 -13.28 27.64
N ALA A 39 -25.12 -13.81 27.27
CA ALA A 39 -25.19 -14.88 26.27
C ALA A 39 -24.78 -14.36 24.88
N ARG A 40 -24.09 -15.20 24.05
CA ARG A 40 -23.67 -14.87 22.68
C ARG A 40 -24.79 -14.32 21.81
N GLY A 41 -26.00 -14.94 21.86
CA GLY A 41 -27.19 -14.48 21.13
C GLY A 41 -27.68 -13.11 21.57
N THR A 42 -27.42 -12.74 22.84
CA THR A 42 -27.70 -11.40 23.35
C THR A 42 -26.69 -10.40 22.83
N ALA A 43 -25.40 -10.74 22.89
CA ALA A 43 -24.32 -9.90 22.34
C ALA A 43 -24.58 -9.58 20.85
N TYR A 44 -24.89 -10.60 20.03
CA TYR A 44 -25.26 -10.41 18.63
C TYR A 44 -26.40 -9.39 18.44
N LYS A 45 -27.50 -9.52 19.22
CA LYS A 45 -28.63 -8.58 19.15
C LYS A 45 -28.21 -7.15 19.55
N TYR A 46 -27.27 -7.00 20.48
CA TYR A 46 -26.71 -5.69 20.83
C TYR A 46 -25.87 -5.11 19.68
N LEU A 47 -25.02 -5.90 19.04
CA LEU A 47 -24.21 -5.45 17.90
C LEU A 47 -25.08 -4.97 16.74
N VAL A 48 -26.16 -5.70 16.40
CA VAL A 48 -27.11 -5.30 15.36
C VAL A 48 -27.76 -3.95 15.71
N GLU A 49 -28.29 -3.78 16.93
CA GLU A 49 -28.93 -2.53 17.34
C GLU A 49 -27.94 -1.36 17.43
N MET A 50 -26.69 -1.61 17.86
CA MET A 50 -25.63 -0.60 17.86
C MET A 50 -25.27 -0.16 16.44
N ALA A 51 -25.28 -1.07 15.47
CA ALA A 51 -25.09 -0.75 14.06
C ALA A 51 -26.27 0.08 13.51
N GLU A 52 -27.54 -0.29 13.80
CA GLU A 52 -28.72 0.48 13.43
C GLU A 52 -28.69 1.91 14.00
N LYS A 53 -28.10 2.08 15.19
CA LYS A 53 -27.91 3.39 15.85
C LYS A 53 -26.65 4.13 15.39
N ASN A 54 -25.91 3.64 14.41
CA ASN A 54 -24.65 4.19 13.91
C ASN A 54 -23.56 4.36 14.99
N MET A 55 -23.62 3.55 16.07
CA MET A 55 -22.58 3.53 17.11
C MET A 55 -21.34 2.74 16.68
N ILE A 56 -21.55 1.74 15.82
CA ILE A 56 -20.52 0.88 15.23
C ILE A 56 -20.92 0.55 13.79
N GLU A 57 -19.99 0.04 12.99
CA GLU A 57 -20.29 -0.71 11.77
C GLU A 57 -20.16 -2.20 12.06
N TYR A 58 -21.11 -2.98 11.57
CA TYR A 58 -21.11 -4.43 11.75
C TYR A 58 -21.71 -5.11 10.52
N ASP A 59 -20.94 -5.91 9.83
CA ASP A 59 -21.34 -6.65 8.62
C ASP A 59 -21.66 -8.14 8.88
N GLY A 60 -21.68 -8.55 10.15
CA GLY A 60 -21.86 -9.95 10.57
C GLY A 60 -20.56 -10.66 10.91
N GLN A 61 -19.43 -10.13 10.52
CA GLN A 61 -18.10 -10.68 10.80
C GLN A 61 -17.19 -9.65 11.50
N GLU A 62 -16.99 -8.50 10.88
CA GLU A 62 -16.11 -7.47 11.37
C GLU A 62 -16.90 -6.34 12.07
N ILE A 63 -16.33 -5.84 13.16
CA ILE A 63 -16.91 -4.73 13.92
C ILE A 63 -15.93 -3.55 13.83
N ARG A 64 -16.42 -2.41 13.33
CA ARG A 64 -15.62 -1.18 13.23
C ARG A 64 -16.25 -0.07 14.06
N THR A 65 -15.43 0.65 14.81
CA THR A 65 -15.79 1.86 15.55
C THR A 65 -15.03 3.06 14.97
N ASN A 66 -15.39 4.26 15.39
CA ASN A 66 -14.62 5.46 14.99
C ASN A 66 -13.15 5.39 15.46
N VAL A 67 -12.87 4.66 16.55
CA VAL A 67 -11.51 4.44 17.05
C VAL A 67 -10.80 3.42 16.17
N THR A 68 -11.39 2.23 15.97
CA THR A 68 -10.75 1.16 15.20
C THR A 68 -10.49 1.56 13.75
N ARG A 69 -11.36 2.37 13.13
CA ARG A 69 -11.15 2.94 11.80
C ARG A 69 -9.84 3.74 11.65
N LYS A 70 -9.43 4.45 12.71
CA LYS A 70 -8.17 5.21 12.68
C LYS A 70 -6.94 4.30 12.60
N TYR A 71 -7.07 3.06 13.07
CA TYR A 71 -5.99 2.07 13.08
C TYR A 71 -6.11 1.02 11.95
N SER A 72 -7.32 0.85 11.40
CA SER A 72 -7.59 -0.05 10.27
C SER A 72 -7.59 0.71 8.94
N GLY A 73 -6.64 1.61 8.74
CA GLY A 73 -6.48 2.32 7.47
C GLY A 73 -6.46 1.34 6.29
N GLU A 74 -7.10 1.70 5.19
CA GLU A 74 -7.00 0.92 3.94
C GLU A 74 -5.52 0.70 3.60
N GLN A 75 -5.18 -0.52 3.25
CA GLN A 75 -3.82 -0.92 2.87
C GLN A 75 -3.86 -1.59 1.51
N THR A 76 -2.83 -1.35 0.72
CA THR A 76 -2.62 -2.03 -0.55
C THR A 76 -1.51 -3.06 -0.37
N GLN A 77 -1.78 -4.33 -0.69
CA GLN A 77 -0.75 -5.36 -0.74
C GLN A 77 0.15 -5.08 -1.93
N THR A 78 1.42 -4.87 -1.66
CA THR A 78 2.39 -4.36 -2.65
C THR A 78 3.60 -5.28 -2.68
N PRO A 79 3.96 -5.86 -3.85
CA PRO A 79 5.13 -6.70 -3.96
C PRO A 79 6.42 -5.87 -3.91
N ILE A 80 7.42 -6.37 -3.20
CA ILE A 80 8.82 -5.94 -3.35
C ILE A 80 9.46 -6.82 -4.42
N VAL A 81 10.07 -6.20 -5.41
CA VAL A 81 10.71 -6.89 -6.53
C VAL A 81 12.19 -6.50 -6.62
N GLY A 82 13.06 -7.49 -6.79
CA GLY A 82 14.50 -7.24 -6.96
C GLY A 82 14.85 -6.78 -8.38
N SER A 83 14.14 -7.31 -9.38
CA SER A 83 14.30 -6.92 -10.79
C SER A 83 13.04 -7.21 -11.57
N ILE A 84 12.84 -6.51 -12.69
CA ILE A 84 11.69 -6.70 -13.57
C ILE A 84 12.21 -7.09 -14.95
N HIS A 85 11.71 -8.21 -15.50
CA HIS A 85 12.07 -8.71 -16.83
C HIS A 85 10.95 -8.45 -17.84
N CYS A 86 11.28 -8.47 -19.13
CA CYS A 86 10.35 -8.20 -20.22
C CYS A 86 9.42 -9.37 -20.49
N GLY A 87 8.18 -9.06 -20.86
CA GLY A 87 7.30 -9.97 -21.59
C GLY A 87 6.00 -10.33 -20.86
N SER A 88 5.85 -10.00 -19.60
CA SER A 88 4.57 -10.22 -18.90
C SER A 88 4.18 -8.97 -18.11
N PRO A 89 2.92 -8.50 -18.22
CA PRO A 89 2.39 -7.48 -17.30
C PRO A 89 2.20 -8.02 -15.87
N GLN A 90 2.46 -9.31 -15.67
CA GLN A 90 2.49 -9.95 -14.35
C GLN A 90 3.95 -10.16 -13.95
N TYR A 91 4.29 -9.80 -12.72
CA TYR A 91 5.57 -10.18 -12.13
C TYR A 91 5.61 -11.69 -12.08
N GLU A 92 6.69 -12.29 -12.60
CA GLU A 92 6.94 -13.70 -12.36
C GLU A 92 7.11 -13.86 -10.85
N GLU A 93 6.43 -14.83 -10.23
CA GLU A 93 6.48 -15.08 -8.78
C GLU A 93 7.93 -15.22 -8.28
N GLU A 94 8.83 -15.68 -9.13
CA GLU A 94 10.26 -15.83 -8.87
C GLU A 94 11.00 -14.49 -8.59
N ASN A 95 10.44 -13.35 -9.04
CA ASN A 95 11.05 -12.03 -8.85
C ASN A 95 10.47 -11.26 -7.66
N ILE A 96 9.44 -11.79 -7.00
CA ILE A 96 8.84 -11.18 -5.82
C ILE A 96 9.59 -11.66 -4.59
N GLU A 97 10.23 -10.73 -3.88
CA GLU A 97 10.93 -11.03 -2.62
C GLU A 97 9.90 -11.26 -1.50
N GLU A 98 8.95 -10.36 -1.36
CA GLU A 98 7.88 -10.42 -0.36
C GLU A 98 6.73 -9.47 -0.70
N TYR A 99 5.61 -9.57 0.02
CA TYR A 99 4.51 -8.63 -0.02
C TYR A 99 4.47 -7.80 1.25
N VAL A 100 4.34 -6.48 1.10
CA VAL A 100 4.16 -5.54 2.21
C VAL A 100 2.85 -4.79 2.09
N SER A 101 2.31 -4.36 3.21
CA SER A 101 1.08 -3.57 3.26
C SER A 101 1.40 -2.08 3.29
N LEU A 102 1.09 -1.36 2.20
CA LEU A 102 1.25 0.10 2.14
C LEU A 102 -0.03 0.80 2.60
N PRO A 103 0.03 1.66 3.66
CA PRO A 103 -1.10 2.46 4.09
C PRO A 103 -1.53 3.46 3.01
N THR A 104 -2.79 3.40 2.56
CA THR A 104 -3.31 4.32 1.54
C THR A 104 -3.33 5.77 1.99
N ALA A 105 -3.35 6.01 3.30
CA ALA A 105 -3.25 7.36 3.88
C ALA A 105 -1.91 8.06 3.61
N ILE A 106 -0.84 7.31 3.36
CA ILE A 106 0.51 7.81 3.08
C ILE A 106 0.80 7.75 1.58
N PHE A 107 0.53 6.60 0.98
CA PHE A 107 0.94 6.30 -0.40
C PHE A 107 -0.16 6.59 -1.44
N GLY A 108 -1.40 6.88 -0.99
CA GLY A 108 -2.55 7.02 -1.87
C GLY A 108 -3.14 5.67 -2.29
N LYS A 109 -4.18 5.73 -3.16
CA LYS A 109 -4.78 4.56 -3.79
C LYS A 109 -4.15 4.34 -5.15
N GLY A 110 -3.85 3.09 -5.48
CA GLY A 110 -3.30 2.73 -6.77
C GLY A 110 -2.74 1.32 -6.79
N ASP A 111 -2.30 0.91 -7.95
CA ASP A 111 -1.53 -0.32 -8.13
C ASP A 111 -0.03 0.03 -8.07
N PHE A 112 0.66 -0.54 -7.08
CA PHE A 112 2.05 -0.23 -6.80
C PHE A 112 2.90 -1.50 -6.82
N PHE A 113 4.17 -1.31 -7.04
CA PHE A 113 5.23 -2.24 -6.68
C PHE A 113 6.38 -1.47 -6.02
N ILE A 114 7.23 -2.16 -5.31
CA ILE A 114 8.42 -1.59 -4.70
C ILE A 114 9.63 -2.21 -5.40
N LEU A 115 10.51 -1.36 -5.91
CA LEU A 115 11.77 -1.76 -6.50
C LEU A 115 12.90 -1.50 -5.52
N ARG A 116 13.75 -2.49 -5.28
CA ARG A 116 15.01 -2.27 -4.58
C ARG A 116 16.00 -1.63 -5.56
N ALA A 117 16.40 -0.40 -5.27
CA ALA A 117 17.37 0.31 -6.08
C ALA A 117 18.74 -0.40 -6.06
N SER A 118 19.40 -0.47 -7.20
CA SER A 118 20.73 -1.04 -7.31
C SER A 118 21.67 -0.10 -8.06
N GLY A 119 22.86 0.10 -7.49
CA GLY A 119 23.88 0.95 -8.04
C GLY A 119 23.71 2.45 -7.71
N GLN A 120 24.48 3.28 -8.39
CA GLN A 120 24.67 4.70 -8.07
C GLN A 120 24.08 5.64 -9.13
N SER A 121 23.22 5.15 -10.01
CA SER A 121 22.77 5.96 -11.14
C SER A 121 21.78 7.08 -10.76
N MET A 122 21.19 7.06 -9.57
CA MET A 122 20.16 7.99 -9.12
C MET A 122 20.51 8.71 -7.81
N ILE A 123 21.80 8.75 -7.45
CA ILE A 123 22.26 9.32 -6.16
C ILE A 123 21.99 10.82 -6.04
N GLU A 124 22.04 11.58 -7.14
CA GLU A 124 21.76 13.02 -7.12
C GLU A 124 20.23 13.29 -7.01
N ALA A 125 19.39 12.29 -7.25
CA ALA A 125 17.95 12.33 -6.92
C ALA A 125 17.65 11.83 -5.48
N GLY A 126 18.69 11.52 -4.70
CA GLY A 126 18.55 11.02 -3.34
C GLY A 126 18.15 9.55 -3.24
N ILE A 127 18.36 8.76 -4.31
CA ILE A 127 18.11 7.32 -4.33
C ILE A 127 19.46 6.62 -4.31
N ASP A 128 19.78 5.97 -3.19
CA ASP A 128 21.01 5.24 -2.98
C ASP A 128 20.84 3.73 -3.23
N ASP A 129 21.95 3.03 -3.32
CA ASP A 129 21.97 1.58 -3.45
C ASP A 129 21.30 0.91 -2.25
N GLY A 130 20.35 0.01 -2.50
CA GLY A 130 19.54 -0.67 -1.48
C GLY A 130 18.24 0.02 -1.06
N ASP A 131 18.03 1.29 -1.42
CA ASP A 131 16.78 2.00 -1.12
C ASP A 131 15.58 1.31 -1.75
N LEU A 132 14.43 1.40 -1.07
CA LEU A 132 13.17 0.90 -1.60
C LEU A 132 12.39 2.04 -2.27
N VAL A 133 12.18 1.91 -3.57
CA VAL A 133 11.46 2.89 -4.38
C VAL A 133 10.04 2.40 -4.62
N VAL A 134 9.05 3.13 -4.11
CA VAL A 134 7.63 2.85 -4.38
C VAL A 134 7.27 3.40 -5.75
N VAL A 135 6.82 2.54 -6.63
CA VAL A 135 6.53 2.82 -8.03
C VAL A 135 5.06 2.59 -8.30
N LYS A 136 4.39 3.60 -8.84
CA LYS A 136 3.02 3.46 -9.32
C LYS A 136 3.02 2.85 -10.71
N LYS A 137 2.30 1.75 -10.89
CA LYS A 137 2.17 1.09 -12.21
C LYS A 137 1.45 2.00 -13.18
N GLN A 138 2.09 2.33 -14.25
CA GLN A 138 1.53 3.03 -15.40
C GLN A 138 2.46 2.90 -16.60
N VAL A 139 1.90 3.00 -17.80
CA VAL A 139 2.64 2.81 -19.07
C VAL A 139 3.06 4.14 -19.71
N GLU A 140 2.63 5.26 -19.13
CA GLU A 140 2.93 6.62 -19.59
C GLU A 140 3.67 7.38 -18.50
N ALA A 141 4.57 8.27 -18.90
CA ALA A 141 5.29 9.18 -18.02
C ALA A 141 5.34 10.59 -18.61
N ASN A 142 5.45 11.59 -17.73
CA ASN A 142 5.67 12.97 -18.11
C ASN A 142 7.17 13.28 -18.13
N GLU A 143 7.51 14.36 -18.82
CA GLU A 143 8.85 14.95 -18.79
C GLU A 143 9.34 15.17 -17.36
N GLY A 144 10.52 14.64 -17.05
CA GLY A 144 11.13 14.78 -15.74
C GLY A 144 10.71 13.76 -14.69
N ASP A 145 9.75 12.87 -15.00
CA ASP A 145 9.39 11.78 -14.08
C ASP A 145 10.56 10.81 -13.90
N ILE A 146 10.71 10.28 -12.69
CA ILE A 146 11.63 9.14 -12.45
C ILE A 146 10.85 7.87 -12.74
N VAL A 147 11.30 7.10 -13.71
CA VAL A 147 10.60 5.92 -14.22
C VAL A 147 11.38 4.64 -14.04
N VAL A 148 10.66 3.55 -13.85
CA VAL A 148 11.19 2.21 -14.11
C VAL A 148 10.89 1.92 -15.57
N ALA A 149 11.93 1.91 -16.39
CA ALA A 149 11.86 1.63 -17.81
C ALA A 149 12.61 0.33 -18.14
N LEU A 150 12.10 -0.36 -19.13
CA LEU A 150 12.70 -1.56 -19.65
C LEU A 150 13.35 -1.26 -21.00
N VAL A 151 14.67 -1.49 -21.05
CA VAL A 151 15.52 -1.32 -22.23
C VAL A 151 16.33 -2.60 -22.40
N ASP A 152 16.32 -3.18 -23.60
CA ASP A 152 17.08 -4.41 -23.91
C ASP A 152 16.87 -5.54 -22.88
N ASN A 153 15.61 -5.75 -22.45
CA ASN A 153 15.22 -6.74 -21.45
C ASN A 153 15.78 -6.50 -20.03
N GLN A 154 16.31 -5.30 -19.75
CA GLN A 154 16.77 -4.94 -18.43
C GLN A 154 15.98 -3.76 -17.86
N SER A 155 15.53 -3.90 -16.63
CA SER A 155 14.86 -2.78 -15.93
C SER A 155 15.90 -1.77 -15.47
N THR A 156 15.58 -0.49 -15.62
CA THR A 156 16.44 0.60 -15.16
C THR A 156 15.59 1.71 -14.54
N LEU A 157 16.10 2.34 -13.48
CA LEU A 157 15.49 3.51 -12.86
C LEU A 157 16.24 4.75 -13.34
N LYS A 158 15.53 5.65 -14.05
CA LYS A 158 16.12 6.86 -14.66
C LYS A 158 15.10 7.99 -14.69
N ARG A 159 15.59 9.22 -14.87
CA ARG A 159 14.71 10.34 -15.21
C ARG A 159 14.38 10.31 -16.69
N TYR A 160 13.10 10.43 -16.99
CA TYR A 160 12.54 10.32 -18.34
C TYR A 160 12.47 11.67 -19.01
N PHE A 161 12.96 11.73 -20.25
CA PHE A 161 12.78 12.86 -21.16
C PHE A 161 12.48 12.36 -22.57
N ARG A 162 11.84 13.23 -23.37
CA ARG A 162 11.58 13.01 -24.79
C ARG A 162 12.35 14.03 -25.62
N ASP A 163 12.97 13.55 -26.67
CA ASP A 163 13.51 14.36 -27.74
C ASP A 163 12.58 14.23 -28.94
N ASP A 164 11.58 15.13 -29.01
CA ASP A 164 10.56 15.10 -30.06
C ASP A 164 11.14 15.46 -31.44
N GLU A 165 12.24 16.20 -31.52
CA GLU A 165 12.92 16.54 -32.78
C GLU A 165 13.55 15.29 -33.41
N ASN A 166 14.24 14.50 -32.61
CA ASN A 166 14.94 13.30 -33.07
C ASN A 166 14.10 12.02 -32.88
N LYS A 167 12.90 12.14 -32.30
CA LYS A 167 12.01 11.01 -31.94
C LYS A 167 12.70 9.98 -31.05
N LYS A 168 13.45 10.45 -30.06
CA LYS A 168 14.18 9.60 -29.12
C LYS A 168 13.62 9.74 -27.71
N ILE A 169 13.88 8.74 -26.90
CA ILE A 169 13.67 8.74 -25.46
C ILE A 169 15.04 8.84 -24.81
N ILE A 170 15.16 9.76 -23.85
CA ILE A 170 16.38 9.95 -23.05
C ILE A 170 16.08 9.49 -21.64
N LEU A 171 16.78 8.49 -21.19
CA LEU A 171 16.75 8.00 -19.80
C LEU A 171 18.01 8.52 -19.10
N HIS A 172 17.82 9.63 -18.39
CA HIS A 172 18.89 10.40 -17.76
C HIS A 172 19.20 9.84 -16.35
N PRO A 173 20.46 9.43 -16.07
CA PRO A 173 20.90 9.10 -14.73
C PRO A 173 21.05 10.37 -13.91
N GLU A 174 20.59 10.38 -12.69
CA GLU A 174 20.86 11.42 -11.71
C GLU A 174 22.25 11.19 -11.06
N ASN A 175 23.26 11.19 -11.90
CA ASN A 175 24.68 11.03 -11.53
C ASN A 175 25.55 11.60 -12.64
N LYS A 176 26.24 12.71 -12.37
CA LYS A 176 27.14 13.41 -13.32
C LYS A 176 28.27 12.57 -13.92
N LYS A 177 28.59 11.44 -13.29
CA LYS A 177 29.63 10.51 -13.79
C LYS A 177 29.09 9.53 -14.83
N MET A 178 27.77 9.49 -15.03
CA MET A 178 27.11 8.57 -15.97
C MET A 178 26.58 9.33 -17.18
N LYS A 179 26.38 8.61 -18.28
CA LYS A 179 25.82 9.16 -19.52
C LYS A 179 24.37 8.77 -19.68
N ASP A 180 23.64 9.57 -20.44
CA ASP A 180 22.27 9.27 -20.86
C ASP A 180 22.21 7.96 -21.65
N ILE A 181 21.10 7.25 -21.45
CA ILE A 181 20.70 6.13 -22.29
C ILE A 181 19.70 6.69 -23.28
N ILE A 182 20.06 6.72 -24.57
CA ILE A 182 19.22 7.25 -25.65
C ILE A 182 18.72 6.06 -26.47
N VAL A 183 17.39 5.91 -26.55
CA VAL A 183 16.74 4.81 -27.26
C VAL A 183 15.63 5.30 -28.18
N ASP A 184 15.26 4.48 -29.15
CA ASP A 184 14.10 4.74 -30.01
C ASP A 184 12.79 4.48 -29.27
N GLU A 185 12.77 3.45 -28.43
CA GLU A 185 11.61 3.03 -27.67
C GLU A 185 12.04 2.40 -26.33
N CYS A 186 11.20 2.51 -25.33
CA CYS A 186 11.32 1.76 -24.08
C CYS A 186 9.92 1.41 -23.55
N CYS A 187 9.83 0.39 -22.72
CA CYS A 187 8.60 0.04 -22.04
C CYS A 187 8.61 0.61 -20.61
N ILE A 188 7.75 1.60 -20.34
CA ILE A 188 7.58 2.14 -19.00
C ILE A 188 6.76 1.16 -18.18
N GLN A 189 7.30 0.76 -17.03
CA GLN A 189 6.66 -0.14 -16.05
C GLN A 189 5.92 0.64 -14.97
N GLY A 190 6.37 1.86 -14.69
CA GLY A 190 5.77 2.74 -13.72
C GLY A 190 6.61 3.97 -13.43
N VAL A 191 6.02 4.86 -12.61
CA VAL A 191 6.64 6.12 -12.17
C VAL A 191 6.90 6.04 -10.67
N ALA A 192 8.13 6.37 -10.27
CA ALA A 192 8.54 6.44 -8.87
C ALA A 192 7.78 7.58 -8.16
N CYS A 193 7.19 7.29 -7.01
CA CYS A 193 6.41 8.26 -6.26
C CYS A 193 6.92 8.48 -4.83
N HIS A 194 7.59 7.49 -4.22
CA HIS A 194 8.17 7.63 -2.89
C HIS A 194 9.47 6.82 -2.78
N ILE A 195 10.29 7.21 -1.81
CA ILE A 195 11.50 6.48 -1.43
C ILE A 195 11.35 6.10 0.05
N ILE A 196 11.62 4.85 0.38
CA ILE A 196 11.74 4.36 1.75
C ILE A 196 13.22 4.10 1.98
N LYS A 197 13.80 4.83 2.91
CA LYS A 197 15.23 4.84 3.19
C LYS A 197 15.49 4.51 4.65
N GLU A 198 16.49 3.70 4.91
CA GLU A 198 17.04 3.51 6.25
C GLU A 198 18.03 4.66 6.55
N LEU A 199 17.97 5.22 7.78
CA LEU A 199 18.78 6.35 8.21
C LEU A 199 20.06 5.89 8.90
#